data_19dc96ec0ecedf677e24464be9f88c17
#
_entry.id   19dc96ec0ecedf677e24464be9f88c17
#
_cell.length_a   1.000
_cell.length_b   1.000
_cell.length_c   1.000
_cell.angle_alpha   90.00
_cell.angle_beta   90.00
_cell.angle_gamma   90.00
#
_symmetry.space_group_name_H-M   'P 1'
#
loop_
_entity.id
_entity.type
_entity.pdbx_description
1 polymer ?
#
loop_
_entity_poly.entity_id
_entity_poly.type
_entity_poly.pdbx_seq_one_letter_code
_entity_poly.pdbx_strand_id
1 'polypeptide(L)'
;MPVRLSTALALAALAGAAQAQQPIASHLANNLSMCVGCHGIPGYKTAYPEVYHVPKLGGQSPAYLVSALKAYRSGERQHPSMRGIAASLSDKDMAELAAYYGGAAK
;
A
#
# COMPACT_ATOMS: atom_id res chain seq x y z
N MET A 1 -63.96 19.23 20.96
CA MET A 1 -62.60 19.72 20.63
C MET A 1 -61.89 18.59 19.86
N PRO A 2 -61.69 18.72 18.57
CA PRO A 2 -60.94 17.68 17.88
C PRO A 2 -59.44 17.85 18.15
N VAL A 3 -58.88 16.83 18.78
CA VAL A 3 -57.44 16.71 18.96
C VAL A 3 -56.83 16.40 17.59
N ARG A 4 -56.11 17.33 17.05
CA ARG A 4 -55.33 17.09 15.82
C ARG A 4 -54.08 16.35 16.22
N LEU A 5 -54.04 15.04 15.95
CA LEU A 5 -52.83 14.26 15.96
C LEU A 5 -52.00 14.70 14.75
N SER A 6 -50.98 15.51 15.01
CA SER A 6 -49.94 15.77 14.03
C SER A 6 -49.00 14.58 14.01
N THR A 7 -49.19 13.68 13.06
CA THR A 7 -48.22 12.65 12.76
C THR A 7 -47.01 13.30 12.11
N ALA A 8 -46.02 13.59 12.92
CA ALA A 8 -44.72 13.95 12.43
C ALA A 8 -44.08 12.68 11.80
N LEU A 9 -44.11 12.64 10.48
CA LEU A 9 -43.36 11.65 9.74
C LEU A 9 -41.89 11.99 9.88
N ALA A 10 -41.24 11.30 10.80
CA ALA A 10 -39.77 11.31 10.86
C ALA A 10 -39.25 10.54 9.65
N LEU A 11 -38.90 11.23 8.58
CA LEU A 11 -38.05 10.69 7.55
C LEU A 11 -36.67 10.50 8.16
N ALA A 12 -36.41 9.30 8.62
CA ALA A 12 -35.04 8.86 8.88
C ALA A 12 -34.32 8.79 7.52
N ALA A 13 -33.60 9.86 7.21
CA ALA A 13 -32.65 9.84 6.10
C ALA A 13 -31.59 8.82 6.47
N LEU A 14 -31.69 7.63 5.90
CA LEU A 14 -30.58 6.72 5.80
C LEU A 14 -29.53 7.38 4.90
N ALA A 15 -28.73 8.25 5.51
CA ALA A 15 -27.48 8.64 4.93
C ALA A 15 -26.60 7.40 4.91
N GLY A 16 -26.74 6.61 3.87
CA GLY A 16 -25.78 5.60 3.53
C GLY A 16 -24.47 6.34 3.40
N ALA A 17 -23.59 6.17 4.39
CA ALA A 17 -22.23 6.60 4.26
C ALA A 17 -21.63 5.79 3.12
N ALA A 18 -21.68 6.35 1.91
CA ALA A 18 -20.82 5.90 0.85
C ALA A 18 -19.42 6.13 1.37
N GLN A 19 -18.78 5.07 1.84
CA GLN A 19 -17.36 5.10 2.11
C GLN A 19 -16.68 5.26 0.75
N ALA A 20 -16.49 6.51 0.37
CA ALA A 20 -15.63 6.83 -0.74
C ALA A 20 -14.28 6.22 -0.41
N GLN A 21 -13.85 5.26 -1.22
CA GLN A 21 -12.48 4.77 -1.17
C GLN A 21 -11.59 6.01 -1.29
N GLN A 22 -10.87 6.31 -0.21
CA GLN A 22 -9.96 7.45 -0.24
C GLN A 22 -8.93 7.19 -1.33
N PRO A 23 -8.74 8.13 -2.27
CA PRO A 23 -7.70 7.96 -3.26
C PRO A 23 -6.37 7.76 -2.55
N ILE A 24 -5.59 6.81 -3.05
CA ILE A 24 -4.22 6.60 -2.59
C ILE A 24 -3.51 7.95 -2.65
N ALA A 25 -2.93 8.39 -1.54
CA ALA A 25 -2.21 9.64 -1.50
C ALA A 25 -1.18 9.68 -2.63
N SER A 26 -1.04 10.81 -3.32
CA SER A 26 -0.14 10.94 -4.48
C SER A 26 1.29 10.51 -4.15
N HIS A 27 1.72 10.77 -2.93
CA HIS A 27 3.02 10.36 -2.43
C HIS A 27 3.20 8.82 -2.39
N LEU A 28 2.20 8.11 -1.86
CA LEU A 28 2.20 6.65 -1.86
C LEU A 28 2.13 6.10 -3.28
N ALA A 29 1.32 6.69 -4.15
CA ALA A 29 1.22 6.27 -5.55
C ALA A 29 2.57 6.40 -6.29
N ASN A 30 3.32 7.47 -6.04
CA ASN A 30 4.64 7.66 -6.60
C ASN A 30 5.62 6.59 -6.11
N ASN A 31 5.60 6.28 -4.82
CA ASN A 31 6.44 5.22 -4.26
C ASN A 31 6.05 3.85 -4.82
N LEU A 32 4.77 3.56 -4.93
CA LEU A 32 4.27 2.31 -5.51
C LEU A 32 4.72 2.11 -6.96
N SER A 33 4.81 3.18 -7.74
CA SER A 33 5.24 3.08 -9.14
C SER A 33 6.67 2.53 -9.28
N MET A 34 7.54 2.83 -8.33
CA MET A 34 8.89 2.26 -8.29
C MET A 34 8.89 0.76 -8.01
N CYS A 35 7.96 0.31 -7.18
CA CYS A 35 7.85 -1.11 -6.82
C CYS A 35 7.24 -1.92 -7.96
N VAL A 36 6.14 -1.43 -8.53
CA VAL A 36 5.36 -2.12 -9.57
C VAL A 36 6.19 -2.37 -10.83
N GLY A 37 7.14 -1.48 -11.15
CA GLY A 37 8.00 -1.62 -12.33
C GLY A 37 8.77 -2.93 -12.39
N CYS A 38 9.06 -3.53 -11.24
CA CYS A 38 9.72 -4.84 -11.17
C CYS A 38 8.82 -5.88 -10.49
N HIS A 39 8.27 -5.56 -9.33
CA HIS A 39 7.49 -6.49 -8.51
C HIS A 39 6.05 -6.72 -9.02
N GLY A 40 5.57 -5.90 -9.94
CA GLY A 40 4.25 -6.04 -10.56
C GLY A 40 4.21 -6.97 -11.76
N ILE A 41 5.33 -7.53 -12.19
CA ILE A 41 5.42 -8.38 -13.38
C ILE A 41 5.56 -9.84 -12.95
N PRO A 42 4.56 -10.69 -13.19
CA PRO A 42 4.66 -12.10 -12.83
C PRO A 42 5.85 -12.79 -13.49
N GLY A 43 6.63 -13.52 -12.69
CA GLY A 43 7.78 -14.27 -13.18
C GLY A 43 8.97 -13.43 -13.66
N TYR A 44 8.97 -12.14 -13.36
CA TYR A 44 10.04 -11.26 -13.82
C TYR A 44 11.39 -11.60 -13.22
N LYS A 45 12.40 -11.60 -14.07
CA LYS A 45 13.82 -11.75 -13.70
C LYS A 45 14.58 -10.53 -14.16
N THR A 46 15.41 -9.99 -13.30
CA THR A 46 16.38 -8.97 -13.71
C THR A 46 17.57 -9.65 -14.41
N ALA A 47 18.20 -8.94 -15.34
CA ALA A 47 19.39 -9.41 -16.05
C ALA A 47 20.69 -8.74 -15.56
N TYR A 48 20.55 -7.59 -14.93
CA TYR A 48 21.68 -6.77 -14.47
C TYR A 48 21.43 -6.23 -13.05
N PRO A 49 22.43 -6.18 -12.18
CA PRO A 49 23.82 -6.68 -12.35
C PRO A 49 23.94 -8.20 -12.34
N GLU A 50 22.94 -8.90 -11.88
CA GLU A 50 22.84 -10.36 -11.83
C GLU A 50 21.43 -10.81 -12.19
N VAL A 51 21.29 -12.06 -12.56
CA VAL A 51 19.97 -12.65 -12.82
C VAL A 51 19.29 -12.97 -11.49
N TYR A 52 18.26 -12.23 -11.16
CA TYR A 52 17.43 -12.45 -9.98
C TYR A 52 15.97 -12.59 -10.32
N HIS A 53 15.31 -13.52 -9.65
CA HIS A 53 13.86 -13.53 -9.58
C HIS A 53 13.38 -12.39 -8.69
N VAL A 54 12.53 -11.53 -9.23
CA VAL A 54 11.90 -10.46 -8.46
C VAL A 54 10.77 -11.06 -7.64
N PRO A 55 10.82 -11.01 -6.31
CA PRO A 55 9.82 -11.64 -5.47
C PRO A 55 8.46 -10.94 -5.54
N LYS A 56 7.42 -11.73 -5.32
CA LYS A 56 6.07 -11.20 -5.11
C LYS A 56 6.00 -10.55 -3.73
N LEU A 57 5.43 -9.35 -3.66
CA LEU A 57 5.27 -8.60 -2.41
C LEU A 57 3.91 -8.80 -1.76
N GLY A 58 2.86 -8.95 -2.57
CA GLY A 58 1.49 -9.07 -2.08
C GLY A 58 1.31 -10.27 -1.16
N GLY A 59 0.66 -10.05 -0.02
CA GLY A 59 0.41 -11.07 0.98
C GLY A 59 1.55 -11.33 1.96
N GLN A 60 2.68 -10.62 1.83
CA GLN A 60 3.78 -10.73 2.78
C GLN A 60 3.45 -9.97 4.08
N SER A 61 4.03 -10.39 5.20
CA SER A 61 3.88 -9.69 6.47
C SER A 61 4.34 -8.24 6.39
N PRO A 62 3.53 -7.26 6.82
CA PRO A 62 3.95 -5.86 6.84
C PRO A 62 5.22 -5.62 7.66
N ALA A 63 5.35 -6.28 8.80
CA ALA A 63 6.55 -6.16 9.64
C ALA A 63 7.80 -6.67 8.91
N TYR A 64 7.68 -7.78 8.18
CA TYR A 64 8.76 -8.31 7.37
C TYR A 64 9.15 -7.35 6.24
N LEU A 65 8.16 -6.78 5.54
CA LEU A 65 8.41 -5.83 4.46
C LEU A 65 9.16 -4.59 4.96
N VAL A 66 8.77 -4.05 6.11
CA VAL A 66 9.49 -2.93 6.73
C VAL A 66 10.92 -3.32 7.07
N SER A 67 11.12 -4.45 7.71
CA SER A 67 12.46 -4.95 8.05
C SER A 67 13.34 -5.15 6.84
N ALA A 68 12.80 -5.72 5.77
CA ALA A 68 13.53 -5.94 4.53
C ALA A 68 13.94 -4.62 3.86
N LEU A 69 13.04 -3.65 3.77
CA LEU A 69 13.33 -2.34 3.21
C LEU A 69 14.41 -1.60 4.03
N LYS A 70 14.31 -1.64 5.34
CA LYS A 70 15.35 -1.06 6.22
C LYS A 70 16.70 -1.75 6.06
N ALA A 71 16.71 -3.06 5.92
CA ALA A 71 17.93 -3.82 5.70
C ALA A 71 18.61 -3.48 4.36
N TYR A 72 17.83 -3.27 3.30
CA TYR A 72 18.37 -2.78 2.03
C TYR A 72 18.90 -1.36 2.15
N ARG A 73 18.19 -0.47 2.85
CA ARG A 73 18.64 0.91 3.05
C ARG A 73 19.96 0.98 3.82
N SER A 74 20.12 0.18 4.85
CA SER A 74 21.34 0.14 5.67
C SER A 74 22.50 -0.58 4.99
N GLY A 75 22.25 -1.38 3.97
CA GLY A 75 23.25 -2.22 3.33
C GLY A 75 23.46 -3.58 4.02
N GLU A 76 22.69 -3.86 5.08
CA GLU A 76 22.70 -5.15 5.76
C GLU A 76 22.23 -6.29 4.83
N ARG A 77 21.25 -5.99 3.98
CA ARG A 77 20.81 -6.85 2.90
C ARG A 77 21.28 -6.27 1.57
N GLN A 78 22.07 -7.05 0.82
CA GLN A 78 22.73 -6.55 -0.37
C GLN A 78 21.95 -6.89 -1.64
N HIS A 79 21.49 -5.86 -2.32
CA HIS A 79 20.96 -5.90 -3.66
C HIS A 79 21.01 -4.48 -4.23
N PRO A 80 21.86 -4.19 -5.22
CA PRO A 80 22.12 -2.82 -5.66
C PRO A 80 20.84 -2.05 -6.05
N SER A 81 19.94 -2.66 -6.80
CA SER A 81 18.68 -2.02 -7.22
C SER A 81 17.79 -1.73 -6.02
N MET A 82 17.59 -2.70 -5.13
CA MET A 82 16.76 -2.50 -3.94
C MET A 82 17.39 -1.53 -2.95
N ARG A 83 18.70 -1.49 -2.84
CA ARG A 83 19.37 -0.50 -2.01
C ARG A 83 19.10 0.93 -2.52
N GLY A 84 19.17 1.14 -3.83
CA GLY A 84 18.85 2.42 -4.44
C GLY A 84 17.42 2.85 -4.21
N ILE A 85 16.47 1.94 -4.36
CA ILE A 85 15.05 2.19 -4.08
C ILE A 85 14.84 2.52 -2.59
N ALA A 86 15.34 1.68 -1.70
CA ALA A 86 15.16 1.84 -0.25
C ALA A 86 15.82 3.10 0.30
N ALA A 87 16.93 3.55 -0.29
CA ALA A 87 17.63 4.77 0.11
C ALA A 87 16.76 6.02 -0.07
N SER A 88 15.79 6.00 -0.99
CA SER A 88 14.86 7.11 -1.24
C SER A 88 13.65 7.11 -0.32
N LEU A 89 13.46 6.08 0.49
CA LEU A 89 12.28 5.88 1.33
C LEU A 89 12.53 6.30 2.78
N SER A 90 11.59 7.05 3.34
CA SER A 90 11.54 7.30 4.78
C SER A 90 10.94 6.09 5.53
N ASP A 91 11.08 6.08 6.86
CA ASP A 91 10.44 5.05 7.68
C ASP A 91 8.92 5.05 7.51
N LYS A 92 8.33 6.23 7.36
CA LYS A 92 6.89 6.37 7.08
C LYS A 92 6.52 5.76 5.73
N ASP A 93 7.30 6.03 4.69
CA ASP A 93 7.09 5.46 3.36
C ASP A 93 7.13 3.93 3.41
N MET A 94 8.09 3.38 4.12
CA MET A 94 8.23 1.93 4.28
C MET A 94 7.02 1.33 4.98
N ALA A 95 6.52 1.99 6.02
CA ALA A 95 5.31 1.54 6.73
C ALA A 95 4.07 1.59 5.84
N GLU A 96 3.90 2.62 5.05
CA GLU A 96 2.77 2.77 4.12
C GLU A 96 2.82 1.73 2.99
N LEU A 97 3.99 1.50 2.41
CA LEU A 97 4.19 0.46 1.39
C LEU A 97 3.95 -0.94 1.95
N ALA A 98 4.44 -1.20 3.16
CA ALA A 98 4.24 -2.48 3.84
C ALA A 98 2.76 -2.73 4.15
N ALA A 99 2.03 -1.72 4.59
CA ALA A 99 0.59 -1.81 4.83
C ALA A 99 -0.18 -2.09 3.53
N TYR A 100 0.19 -1.45 2.46
CA TYR A 100 -0.43 -1.66 1.14
C TYR A 100 -0.24 -3.10 0.66
N TYR A 101 0.98 -3.58 0.59
CA TYR A 101 1.27 -4.92 0.09
C TYR A 101 0.88 -6.03 1.05
N GLY A 102 1.03 -5.83 2.34
CA GLY A 102 0.67 -6.80 3.36
C GLY A 102 -0.83 -6.91 3.61
N GLY A 103 -1.58 -5.85 3.30
CA GLY A 103 -3.03 -5.79 3.53
C GLY A 103 -3.85 -6.35 2.38
N ALA A 104 -4.02 -5.57 1.32
CA ALA A 104 -4.99 -5.80 0.25
C ALA A 104 -4.36 -6.18 -1.10
N ALA A 105 -3.13 -5.83 -1.36
CA ALA A 105 -2.46 -6.09 -2.63
C ALA A 105 -1.96 -7.54 -2.69
N LYS A 106 -2.76 -8.37 -3.28
CA LYS A 106 -2.47 -9.80 -3.42
C LYS A 106 -2.16 -10.16 -4.86
#